data_83688a4188a84e9ea1c63019ec5506dc
#
_entry.id   83688a4188a84e9ea1c63019ec5506dc
#
_cell.length_a   1.000
_cell.length_b   1.000
_cell.length_c   1.000
_cell.angle_alpha   90.00
_cell.angle_beta   90.00
_cell.angle_gamma   90.00
#
_symmetry.space_group_name_H-M   'P 1'
#
loop_
_entity.id
_entity.type
_entity.pdbx_description
1 polymer ?
#
loop_
_entity_poly.entity_id
_entity_poly.type
_entity_poly.pdbx_seq_one_letter_code
_entity_poly.pdbx_strand_id
1 'polypeptide(L)'
;LDGNELILDADADTSITADTDDQIDIKIAGADDFQFTANTFTAQSGSTIAAQALTATTITASGIVKTDDTTEATSTTDGSLQTDGGLSVAKDAVIGDDLKLLSDSAVLSFGADSDTTLTHTDGTGLTLNSTNKLLFGDTGTYIHQSADGVLDLVSDTEIEINATTIDINGAVAMDGAIT
;
A
#
# COMPACT_ATOMS: atom_id res chain seq x y z
N LEU A 1 23.58 -28.18 -35.04
CA LEU A 1 22.58 -27.69 -36.00
C LEU A 1 23.12 -26.61 -36.91
N ASP A 2 24.05 -25.76 -36.45
CA ASP A 2 24.82 -24.79 -37.26
C ASP A 2 23.98 -24.02 -38.30
N GLY A 3 22.99 -23.27 -37.78
CA GLY A 3 22.02 -22.50 -38.58
C GLY A 3 20.87 -23.31 -39.18
N ASN A 4 20.82 -24.64 -38.90
CA ASN A 4 19.68 -25.44 -39.32
C ASN A 4 18.61 -25.51 -38.23
N GLU A 5 17.38 -25.49 -38.62
CA GLU A 5 16.19 -25.58 -37.78
C GLU A 5 15.93 -27.02 -37.33
N LEU A 6 15.60 -27.22 -36.06
CA LEU A 6 15.06 -28.48 -35.56
C LEU A 6 13.53 -28.40 -35.61
N ILE A 7 12.94 -28.96 -36.66
CA ILE A 7 11.51 -29.01 -36.86
C ILE A 7 10.89 -30.05 -35.91
N LEU A 8 9.83 -29.69 -35.22
CA LEU A 8 9.21 -30.50 -34.17
C LEU A 8 7.83 -31.06 -34.57
N ASP A 9 7.22 -30.55 -35.64
CA ASP A 9 5.93 -30.97 -36.14
C ASP A 9 5.88 -31.20 -37.66
N ALA A 10 4.74 -31.66 -38.17
CA ALA A 10 4.64 -32.15 -39.55
C ALA A 10 4.50 -31.05 -40.59
N ASP A 11 4.00 -29.86 -40.22
CA ASP A 11 3.83 -28.71 -41.12
C ASP A 11 5.00 -27.71 -41.01
N ALA A 12 5.99 -28.01 -40.17
CA ALA A 12 7.24 -27.28 -40.02
C ALA A 12 7.10 -25.83 -39.50
N ASP A 13 6.02 -25.55 -38.78
CA ASP A 13 5.79 -24.23 -38.18
C ASP A 13 6.16 -24.16 -36.70
N THR A 14 6.52 -25.29 -36.06
CA THR A 14 7.03 -25.40 -34.69
C THR A 14 8.48 -25.92 -34.70
N SER A 15 9.41 -25.15 -34.15
CA SER A 15 10.82 -25.46 -34.24
C SER A 15 11.69 -24.82 -33.17
N ILE A 16 12.94 -25.29 -33.07
CA ILE A 16 14.02 -24.63 -32.34
C ILE A 16 15.11 -24.27 -33.37
N THR A 17 15.52 -23.00 -33.39
CA THR A 17 16.54 -22.48 -34.29
C THR A 17 17.61 -21.69 -33.56
N ALA A 18 18.81 -21.60 -34.18
CA ALA A 18 19.91 -20.75 -33.77
C ALA A 18 20.51 -20.08 -35.02
N ASP A 19 19.70 -19.39 -35.78
CA ASP A 19 20.04 -18.71 -37.01
C ASP A 19 20.70 -17.34 -36.79
N THR A 20 20.57 -16.82 -35.57
CA THR A 20 21.30 -15.63 -35.10
C THR A 20 22.39 -16.06 -34.13
N ASP A 21 23.58 -15.49 -34.24
CA ASP A 21 24.72 -15.80 -33.39
C ASP A 21 24.40 -15.50 -31.91
N ASP A 22 24.76 -16.42 -31.01
CA ASP A 22 24.50 -16.36 -29.57
C ASP A 22 23.00 -16.30 -29.17
N GLN A 23 22.06 -16.76 -30.03
CA GLN A 23 20.65 -16.78 -29.83
C GLN A 23 20.02 -18.14 -30.10
N ILE A 24 19.06 -18.54 -29.29
CA ILE A 24 18.17 -19.68 -29.53
C ILE A 24 16.73 -19.17 -29.54
N ASP A 25 16.01 -19.44 -30.59
CA ASP A 25 14.59 -19.13 -30.71
C ASP A 25 13.73 -20.39 -30.66
N ILE A 26 12.61 -20.32 -29.97
CA ILE A 26 11.55 -21.31 -29.98
C ILE A 26 10.37 -20.72 -30.73
N LYS A 27 10.11 -21.31 -31.91
CA LYS A 27 9.00 -20.94 -32.78
C LYS A 27 7.82 -21.87 -32.54
N ILE A 28 6.63 -21.35 -32.42
CA ILE A 28 5.38 -22.09 -32.31
C ILE A 28 4.36 -21.45 -33.27
N ALA A 29 3.75 -22.29 -34.11
CA ALA A 29 2.79 -21.85 -35.13
C ALA A 29 3.33 -20.70 -36.01
N GLY A 30 4.59 -20.79 -36.43
CA GLY A 30 5.23 -19.86 -37.35
C GLY A 30 5.75 -18.55 -36.76
N ALA A 31 5.63 -18.34 -35.45
CA ALA A 31 6.16 -17.15 -34.74
C ALA A 31 7.20 -17.55 -33.69
N ASP A 32 8.18 -16.69 -33.44
CA ASP A 32 9.13 -16.84 -32.35
C ASP A 32 8.45 -16.40 -31.04
N ASP A 33 8.09 -17.36 -30.19
CA ASP A 33 7.41 -17.12 -28.93
C ASP A 33 8.36 -16.93 -27.77
N PHE A 34 9.47 -17.67 -27.75
CA PHE A 34 10.47 -17.61 -26.69
C PHE A 34 11.87 -17.52 -27.27
N GLN A 35 12.71 -16.72 -26.63
CA GLN A 35 14.08 -16.48 -27.05
C GLN A 35 15.03 -16.61 -25.88
N PHE A 36 16.18 -17.23 -26.10
CA PHE A 36 17.31 -17.29 -25.19
C PHE A 36 18.51 -16.61 -25.81
N THR A 37 19.05 -15.61 -25.11
CA THR A 37 20.35 -15.01 -25.40
C THR A 37 21.25 -15.15 -24.17
N ALA A 38 22.49 -14.67 -24.21
CA ALA A 38 23.37 -14.73 -23.07
C ALA A 38 22.70 -14.12 -21.81
N ASN A 39 22.45 -14.97 -20.79
CA ASN A 39 21.85 -14.61 -19.51
C ASN A 39 20.39 -14.08 -19.56
N THR A 40 19.69 -14.23 -20.69
CA THR A 40 18.32 -13.71 -20.81
C THR A 40 17.38 -14.77 -21.39
N PHE A 41 16.22 -14.95 -20.78
CA PHE A 41 15.07 -15.62 -21.33
C PHE A 41 13.97 -14.59 -21.62
N THR A 42 13.48 -14.49 -22.83
CA THR A 42 12.45 -13.54 -23.26
C THR A 42 11.23 -14.30 -23.76
N ALA A 43 10.05 -13.98 -23.23
CA ALA A 43 8.77 -14.26 -23.88
C ALA A 43 8.47 -13.09 -24.83
N GLN A 44 8.27 -13.39 -26.11
CA GLN A 44 8.03 -12.39 -27.14
C GLN A 44 6.62 -11.78 -27.01
N SER A 45 6.35 -10.71 -27.76
CA SER A 45 5.07 -10.01 -27.73
C SER A 45 3.90 -10.96 -28.07
N GLY A 46 2.93 -11.06 -27.18
CA GLY A 46 1.78 -11.97 -27.27
C GLY A 46 1.97 -13.30 -26.57
N SER A 47 3.19 -13.68 -26.18
CA SER A 47 3.47 -14.93 -25.46
C SER A 47 3.29 -14.76 -23.96
N THR A 48 2.90 -15.86 -23.28
CA THR A 48 2.64 -15.89 -21.84
C THR A 48 3.49 -16.96 -21.16
N ILE A 49 4.04 -16.66 -19.99
CA ILE A 49 4.66 -17.64 -19.11
C ILE A 49 3.65 -18.02 -18.03
N ALA A 50 3.06 -19.22 -18.11
CA ALA A 50 2.20 -19.78 -17.09
C ALA A 50 3.03 -20.67 -16.17
N ALA A 51 3.30 -20.24 -14.96
CA ALA A 51 4.06 -20.96 -13.96
C ALA A 51 3.20 -21.26 -12.73
N GLN A 52 3.32 -22.46 -12.12
CA GLN A 52 2.68 -22.75 -10.84
C GLN A 52 3.36 -21.98 -9.69
N ALA A 53 4.67 -21.84 -9.73
CA ALA A 53 5.42 -21.05 -8.79
C ALA A 53 6.58 -20.36 -9.53
N LEU A 54 6.83 -19.10 -9.21
CA LEU A 54 7.98 -18.34 -9.68
C LEU A 54 8.84 -17.97 -8.47
N THR A 55 10.10 -18.44 -8.44
CA THR A 55 11.09 -17.99 -7.45
C THR A 55 12.07 -17.06 -8.14
N ALA A 56 12.15 -15.83 -7.68
CA ALA A 56 13.04 -14.81 -8.23
C ALA A 56 13.70 -14.00 -7.11
N THR A 57 14.95 -13.60 -7.29
CA THR A 57 15.63 -12.69 -6.35
C THR A 57 15.05 -11.28 -6.44
N THR A 58 14.66 -10.86 -7.63
CA THR A 58 14.05 -9.55 -7.90
C THR A 58 13.01 -9.69 -9.00
N ILE A 59 11.88 -9.04 -8.84
CA ILE A 59 10.85 -8.89 -9.87
C ILE A 59 10.72 -7.40 -10.20
N THR A 60 10.97 -7.03 -11.46
CA THR A 60 10.74 -5.68 -11.97
C THR A 60 9.61 -5.72 -12.99
N ALA A 61 8.51 -5.05 -12.72
CA ALA A 61 7.39 -4.93 -13.63
C ALA A 61 7.32 -3.51 -14.19
N SER A 62 7.31 -3.37 -15.51
CA SER A 62 7.06 -2.09 -16.20
C SER A 62 5.57 -1.74 -16.33
N GLY A 63 4.70 -2.69 -16.02
CA GLY A 63 3.25 -2.57 -16.06
C GLY A 63 2.60 -2.89 -14.71
N ILE A 64 1.32 -3.22 -14.76
CA ILE A 64 0.52 -3.56 -13.57
C ILE A 64 0.90 -4.95 -13.06
N VAL A 65 1.14 -5.06 -11.76
CA VAL A 65 1.17 -6.35 -11.04
C VAL A 65 -0.21 -6.56 -10.44
N LYS A 66 -0.91 -7.60 -10.88
CA LYS A 66 -2.27 -7.93 -10.44
C LYS A 66 -2.29 -9.31 -9.80
N THR A 67 -2.92 -9.42 -8.64
CA THR A 67 -3.32 -10.69 -8.04
C THR A 67 -4.82 -10.85 -8.19
N ASP A 68 -5.27 -12.01 -8.67
CA ASP A 68 -6.69 -12.33 -8.84
C ASP A 68 -7.24 -13.18 -7.68
N ASP A 69 -6.39 -13.50 -6.72
CA ASP A 69 -6.80 -14.17 -5.48
C ASP A 69 -7.61 -13.21 -4.61
N THR A 70 -8.72 -13.67 -4.05
CA THR A 70 -9.66 -12.89 -3.22
C THR A 70 -9.58 -13.26 -1.75
N THR A 71 -8.49 -13.88 -1.31
CA THR A 71 -8.28 -14.25 0.10
C THR A 71 -8.12 -13.00 0.96
N GLU A 72 -9.00 -12.86 1.96
CA GLU A 72 -8.92 -11.80 2.96
C GLU A 72 -7.66 -11.93 3.83
N ALA A 73 -7.02 -10.80 4.11
CA ALA A 73 -5.92 -10.74 5.07
C ALA A 73 -6.45 -10.58 6.49
N THR A 74 -6.27 -11.59 7.33
CA THR A 74 -6.66 -11.58 8.76
C THR A 74 -5.44 -11.50 9.68
N SER A 75 -4.25 -11.77 9.15
CA SER A 75 -2.97 -11.76 9.84
C SER A 75 -1.85 -11.30 8.89
N THR A 76 -0.62 -11.32 9.35
CA THR A 76 0.57 -11.00 8.54
C THR A 76 1.03 -12.15 7.62
N THR A 77 0.38 -13.32 7.71
CA THR A 77 0.77 -14.55 6.99
C THR A 77 -0.31 -15.11 6.08
N ASP A 78 -1.34 -14.35 5.82
CA ASP A 78 -2.45 -14.69 4.90
C ASP A 78 -2.78 -13.50 3.97
N GLY A 79 -3.70 -13.71 3.05
CA GLY A 79 -4.05 -12.72 2.02
C GLY A 79 -3.34 -12.98 0.69
N SER A 80 -3.84 -12.35 -0.36
CA SER A 80 -3.40 -12.57 -1.74
C SER A 80 -2.05 -11.91 -2.10
N LEU A 81 -1.61 -10.93 -1.33
CA LEU A 81 -0.27 -10.33 -1.43
C LEU A 81 0.36 -10.28 -0.03
N GLN A 82 1.49 -10.96 0.13
CA GLN A 82 2.21 -11.04 1.40
C GLN A 82 3.63 -10.49 1.23
N THR A 83 4.10 -9.71 2.21
CA THR A 83 5.47 -9.21 2.27
C THR A 83 6.03 -9.46 3.68
N ASP A 84 7.18 -10.15 3.78
CA ASP A 84 7.86 -10.36 5.06
C ASP A 84 8.58 -9.11 5.57
N GLY A 85 8.75 -8.13 4.69
CA GLY A 85 9.34 -6.82 4.99
C GLY A 85 8.33 -5.69 4.83
N GLY A 86 8.83 -4.46 4.81
CA GLY A 86 8.02 -3.27 4.61
C GLY A 86 7.50 -3.14 3.18
N LEU A 87 6.35 -2.51 3.02
CA LEU A 87 5.80 -2.06 1.74
C LEU A 87 6.08 -0.56 1.56
N SER A 88 6.75 -0.19 0.47
CA SER A 88 6.98 1.22 0.11
C SER A 88 6.16 1.58 -1.13
N VAL A 89 5.32 2.61 -1.01
CA VAL A 89 4.48 3.13 -2.08
C VAL A 89 4.86 4.59 -2.32
N ALA A 90 5.38 4.89 -3.51
CA ALA A 90 5.89 6.24 -3.83
C ALA A 90 4.80 7.29 -4.07
N LYS A 91 3.56 6.86 -4.28
CA LYS A 91 2.40 7.72 -4.53
C LYS A 91 1.25 7.30 -3.61
N ASP A 92 0.06 7.22 -4.15
CA ASP A 92 -1.14 6.91 -3.38
C ASP A 92 -1.29 5.41 -3.15
N ALA A 93 -1.82 5.04 -1.97
CA ALA A 93 -2.38 3.72 -1.69
C ALA A 93 -3.89 3.87 -1.52
N VAL A 94 -4.68 3.14 -2.32
CA VAL A 94 -6.14 3.11 -2.22
C VAL A 94 -6.55 1.78 -1.60
N ILE A 95 -7.12 1.82 -0.40
CA ILE A 95 -7.62 0.66 0.32
C ILE A 95 -9.14 0.67 0.18
N GLY A 96 -9.71 -0.39 -0.40
CA GLY A 96 -11.14 -0.49 -0.71
C GLY A 96 -12.01 -0.95 0.46
N ASP A 97 -11.40 -1.45 1.52
CA ASP A 97 -12.06 -1.95 2.73
C ASP A 97 -11.27 -1.49 3.97
N ASP A 98 -10.86 -2.37 4.86
CA ASP A 98 -10.19 -2.03 6.12
C ASP A 98 -8.67 -1.87 5.98
N LEU A 99 -8.09 -0.92 6.71
CA LEU A 99 -6.65 -0.87 7.03
C LEU A 99 -6.45 -1.31 8.49
N LYS A 100 -5.79 -2.45 8.71
CA LYS A 100 -5.53 -3.01 10.04
C LYS A 100 -4.06 -2.83 10.42
N LEU A 101 -3.79 -2.08 11.49
CA LEU A 101 -2.48 -1.92 12.11
C LEU A 101 -2.46 -2.75 13.39
N LEU A 102 -1.82 -3.93 13.35
CA LEU A 102 -1.98 -4.97 14.38
C LEU A 102 -1.02 -4.85 15.58
N SER A 103 -0.07 -3.93 15.55
CA SER A 103 0.86 -3.72 16.66
C SER A 103 0.18 -2.97 17.83
N ASP A 104 0.43 -3.39 19.08
CA ASP A 104 -0.05 -2.71 20.29
C ASP A 104 0.51 -1.27 20.45
N SER A 105 1.53 -0.93 19.68
CA SER A 105 2.11 0.42 19.60
C SER A 105 2.13 0.92 18.17
N ALA A 106 1.13 0.55 17.36
CA ALA A 106 1.05 0.98 15.97
C ALA A 106 1.01 2.50 15.84
N VAL A 107 1.76 3.04 14.88
CA VAL A 107 1.88 4.48 14.65
C VAL A 107 1.50 4.80 13.21
N LEU A 108 0.60 5.75 13.03
CA LEU A 108 0.35 6.42 11.77
C LEU A 108 1.05 7.79 11.81
N SER A 109 2.07 7.97 10.97
CA SER A 109 2.90 9.18 10.94
C SER A 109 2.55 10.07 9.76
N PHE A 110 2.56 11.37 9.97
CA PHE A 110 2.31 12.40 8.96
C PHE A 110 3.49 13.37 8.87
N GLY A 111 3.74 13.90 7.67
CA GLY A 111 4.86 14.79 7.38
C GLY A 111 6.15 14.03 7.03
N ALA A 112 7.08 14.70 6.35
CA ALA A 112 8.35 14.12 5.93
C ALA A 112 9.28 13.81 7.12
N ASP A 113 9.12 14.53 8.21
CA ASP A 113 9.87 14.40 9.48
C ASP A 113 9.08 13.63 10.56
N SER A 114 7.82 13.18 10.21
CA SER A 114 6.96 12.45 11.13
C SER A 114 6.67 13.20 12.44
N ASP A 115 6.55 14.53 12.39
CA ASP A 115 6.33 15.39 13.55
C ASP A 115 4.92 15.27 14.13
N THR A 116 3.95 14.81 13.34
CA THR A 116 2.58 14.51 13.79
C THR A 116 2.32 13.01 13.70
N THR A 117 1.92 12.39 14.81
CA THR A 117 1.61 10.96 14.86
C THR A 117 0.32 10.68 15.60
N LEU A 118 -0.39 9.65 15.11
CA LEU A 118 -1.50 9.01 15.82
C LEU A 118 -1.05 7.61 16.24
N THR A 119 -0.90 7.41 17.55
CA THR A 119 -0.33 6.19 18.13
C THR A 119 -1.39 5.40 18.87
N HIS A 120 -1.48 4.10 18.62
CA HIS A 120 -2.26 3.18 19.44
C HIS A 120 -1.58 2.98 20.81
N THR A 121 -2.32 3.23 21.87
CA THR A 121 -1.92 2.89 23.26
C THR A 121 -2.78 1.73 23.71
N ASP A 122 -2.17 0.56 23.88
CA ASP A 122 -2.87 -0.68 24.22
C ASP A 122 -3.82 -0.53 25.41
N GLY A 123 -5.04 -1.05 25.25
CA GLY A 123 -6.08 -1.00 26.26
C GLY A 123 -6.61 0.40 26.61
N THR A 124 -6.11 1.48 25.98
CA THR A 124 -6.44 2.86 26.30
C THR A 124 -7.10 3.61 25.15
N GLY A 125 -6.46 3.68 23.98
CA GLY A 125 -7.01 4.39 22.81
C GLY A 125 -5.95 4.90 21.85
N LEU A 126 -6.27 6.01 21.17
CA LEU A 126 -5.39 6.68 20.23
C LEU A 126 -4.86 7.98 20.80
N THR A 127 -3.56 8.18 20.71
CA THR A 127 -2.86 9.39 21.18
C THR A 127 -2.36 10.20 20.00
N LEU A 128 -2.81 11.45 19.89
CA LEU A 128 -2.17 12.47 19.06
C LEU A 128 -0.96 13.02 19.84
N ASN A 129 0.22 12.97 19.25
CA ASN A 129 1.47 13.27 19.94
C ASN A 129 1.63 14.76 20.31
N SER A 130 2.38 15.03 21.36
CA SER A 130 2.76 16.38 21.82
C SER A 130 1.53 17.30 22.07
N THR A 131 1.64 18.57 21.73
CA THR A 131 0.56 19.56 21.74
C THR A 131 -0.06 19.74 20.35
N ASN A 132 0.06 18.75 19.48
CA ASN A 132 -0.54 18.77 18.15
C ASN A 132 -2.06 18.88 18.23
N LYS A 133 -2.65 19.46 17.21
CA LYS A 133 -4.05 19.84 17.16
C LYS A 133 -4.82 18.95 16.21
N LEU A 134 -6.04 18.58 16.57
CA LEU A 134 -7.04 18.11 15.63
C LEU A 134 -7.78 19.33 15.07
N LEU A 135 -7.48 19.73 13.85
CA LEU A 135 -8.02 20.93 13.20
C LEU A 135 -9.35 20.65 12.50
N PHE A 136 -10.23 21.62 12.46
CA PHE A 136 -11.53 21.56 11.79
C PHE A 136 -11.68 22.74 10.81
N GLY A 137 -11.37 22.51 9.55
CA GLY A 137 -11.51 23.47 8.46
C GLY A 137 -10.34 24.45 8.31
N ASP A 138 -9.88 25.04 9.40
CA ASP A 138 -8.76 25.99 9.43
C ASP A 138 -7.86 25.81 10.67
N THR A 139 -6.91 26.71 10.89
CA THR A 139 -5.96 26.63 12.01
C THR A 139 -6.48 27.27 13.30
N GLY A 140 -7.60 27.98 13.26
CA GLY A 140 -8.22 28.67 14.40
C GLY A 140 -9.24 27.81 15.15
N THR A 141 -9.78 26.76 14.51
CA THR A 141 -10.76 25.87 15.11
C THR A 141 -10.18 24.48 15.32
N TYR A 142 -10.03 24.05 16.59
CA TYR A 142 -9.35 22.82 16.93
C TYR A 142 -9.64 22.27 18.32
N ILE A 143 -9.26 21.01 18.53
CA ILE A 143 -9.17 20.36 19.84
C ILE A 143 -7.70 19.99 20.08
N HIS A 144 -7.18 20.29 21.28
CA HIS A 144 -5.84 19.82 21.68
C HIS A 144 -5.66 19.78 23.21
N GLN A 145 -4.52 19.28 23.64
CA GLN A 145 -4.05 19.37 25.01
C GLN A 145 -2.92 20.41 25.05
N SER A 146 -3.17 21.61 25.58
CA SER A 146 -2.16 22.69 25.68
C SER A 146 -1.17 22.46 26.81
N ALA A 147 -1.58 21.80 27.88
CA ALA A 147 -0.77 21.44 29.02
C ALA A 147 -1.32 20.15 29.65
N ASP A 148 -0.51 19.50 30.51
CA ASP A 148 -0.97 18.30 31.22
C ASP A 148 -2.26 18.56 32.03
N GLY A 149 -3.26 17.71 31.80
CA GLY A 149 -4.58 17.81 32.43
C GLY A 149 -5.52 18.87 31.85
N VAL A 150 -5.13 19.57 30.76
CA VAL A 150 -5.97 20.59 30.11
C VAL A 150 -6.42 20.12 28.74
N LEU A 151 -7.73 20.08 28.52
CA LEU A 151 -8.34 19.85 27.18
C LEU A 151 -8.96 21.16 26.71
N ASP A 152 -8.44 21.69 25.61
CA ASP A 152 -8.95 22.92 25.00
C ASP A 152 -9.83 22.60 23.79
N LEU A 153 -11.01 23.20 23.76
CA LEU A 153 -11.86 23.33 22.58
C LEU A 153 -11.81 24.80 22.15
N VAL A 154 -11.29 25.05 20.97
CA VAL A 154 -11.06 26.41 20.49
C VAL A 154 -11.79 26.63 19.16
N SER A 155 -12.45 27.76 19.02
CA SER A 155 -13.08 28.23 17.80
C SER A 155 -12.90 29.74 17.65
N ASP A 156 -12.73 30.20 16.40
CA ASP A 156 -12.58 31.63 16.08
C ASP A 156 -13.79 32.45 16.42
N THR A 157 -14.98 31.89 16.38
CA THR A 157 -16.23 32.64 16.50
C THR A 157 -17.11 32.11 17.62
N GLU A 158 -17.47 30.83 17.61
CA GLU A 158 -18.49 30.27 18.50
C GLU A 158 -18.25 28.75 18.71
N ILE A 159 -18.50 28.27 19.92
CA ILE A 159 -18.67 26.86 20.22
C ILE A 159 -20.13 26.62 20.54
N GLU A 160 -20.87 26.00 19.63
CA GLU A 160 -22.28 25.65 19.81
C GLU A 160 -22.41 24.24 20.37
N ILE A 161 -23.10 24.08 21.49
CA ILE A 161 -23.36 22.78 22.13
C ILE A 161 -24.87 22.54 22.14
N ASN A 162 -25.36 21.73 21.19
CA ASN A 162 -26.76 21.35 21.05
C ASN A 162 -26.99 19.99 21.73
N ALA A 163 -27.53 20.01 22.93
CA ALA A 163 -27.85 18.81 23.68
C ALA A 163 -29.16 18.96 24.46
N THR A 164 -29.87 17.85 24.71
CA THR A 164 -31.03 17.83 25.59
C THR A 164 -30.64 18.17 27.04
N THR A 165 -29.45 17.82 27.46
CA THR A 165 -28.86 18.12 28.78
C THR A 165 -27.37 18.35 28.62
N ILE A 166 -26.85 19.40 29.25
CA ILE A 166 -25.42 19.63 29.41
C ILE A 166 -25.12 19.47 30.90
N ASP A 167 -24.40 18.42 31.27
CA ASP A 167 -24.03 18.14 32.66
C ASP A 167 -22.55 18.54 32.88
N ILE A 168 -22.33 19.47 33.81
CA ILE A 168 -21.00 19.99 34.16
C ILE A 168 -20.73 19.69 35.63
N ASN A 169 -19.91 18.69 35.88
CA ASN A 169 -19.59 18.22 37.23
C ASN A 169 -18.38 18.97 37.85
N GLY A 170 -18.33 20.27 37.69
CA GLY A 170 -17.24 21.11 38.21
C GLY A 170 -17.64 22.57 38.31
N ALA A 171 -16.72 23.40 38.81
CA ALA A 171 -16.96 24.83 38.83
C ALA A 171 -16.90 25.38 37.40
N VAL A 172 -17.85 26.27 37.08
CA VAL A 172 -17.90 27.00 35.82
C VAL A 172 -17.34 28.39 36.03
N ALA A 173 -16.26 28.74 35.34
CA ALA A 173 -15.79 30.12 35.25
C ALA A 173 -16.22 30.72 33.92
N MET A 174 -16.82 31.88 33.93
CA MET A 174 -17.29 32.59 32.74
C MET A 174 -16.74 34.02 32.80
N ASP A 175 -15.89 34.39 31.82
CA ASP A 175 -15.27 35.73 31.74
C ASP A 175 -16.15 36.72 30.94
N GLY A 176 -17.28 36.27 30.39
CA GLY A 176 -18.24 37.06 29.62
C GLY A 176 -19.64 37.12 30.25
N ALA A 177 -20.53 37.88 29.63
CA ALA A 177 -21.91 37.94 30.05
C ALA A 177 -22.68 36.66 29.68
N ILE A 178 -23.55 36.19 30.58
CA ILE A 178 -24.57 35.19 30.27
C ILE A 178 -25.77 35.98 29.70
N THR A 179 -26.08 35.72 28.40
CA THR A 179 -27.17 36.39 27.68
C THR A 179 -28.28 35.41 27.39
#